data_21baefb137ff71e2feb42e39304ab5c9
#
_entry.id   21baefb137ff71e2feb42e39304ab5c9
#
_cell.length_a   1.000
_cell.length_b   1.000
_cell.length_c   1.000
_cell.angle_alpha   90.00
_cell.angle_beta   90.00
_cell.angle_gamma   90.00
#
_symmetry.space_group_name_H-M   'P 1'
#
loop_
_entity.id
_entity.type
_entity.pdbx_description
1 polymer ?
#
loop_
_entity_poly.entity_id
_entity_poly.type
_entity_poly.pdbx_seq_one_letter_code
_entity_poly.pdbx_strand_id
1 'polypeptide(L)'
;KAMKMQMVTKEHAEKHYADLSSKPFFAGLVAYMCSGPVVCMVWEGKDVVKTGRKIIGATNPLASEPGSLRGDFCIEVGRNVIHGSDAVESAQHEIGLWFPEGVCEYEHALQKWIYE
;
A
#
# COMPACT_ATOMS: atom_id res chain seq x y z
N LYS A 1 -5.61 5.35 10.73
CA LYS A 1 -5.12 6.68 11.09
C LYS A 1 -5.27 7.73 9.98
N ALA A 2 -5.38 7.34 8.74
CA ALA A 2 -5.67 8.23 7.62
C ALA A 2 -6.28 7.45 6.45
N MET A 3 -7.10 8.14 5.68
CA MET A 3 -7.68 7.60 4.44
C MET A 3 -8.01 8.77 3.51
N LYS A 4 -7.64 8.63 2.24
CA LYS A 4 -8.03 9.59 1.20
C LYS A 4 -8.07 8.92 -0.17
N MET A 5 -8.84 9.49 -1.07
CA MET A 5 -8.89 9.11 -2.49
C MET A 5 -8.31 10.24 -3.33
N GLN A 6 -7.44 9.91 -4.27
CA GLN A 6 -6.82 10.91 -5.14
C GLN A 6 -6.45 10.34 -6.51
N MET A 7 -6.37 11.22 -7.49
CA MET A 7 -5.68 10.95 -8.75
C MET A 7 -4.18 11.11 -8.53
N VAL A 8 -3.41 10.12 -8.95
CA VAL A 8 -1.95 10.14 -8.78
C VAL A 8 -1.31 10.84 -9.97
N THR A 9 -0.44 11.83 -9.71
CA THR A 9 0.37 12.46 -10.75
C THR A 9 1.53 11.54 -11.14
N LYS A 10 2.01 11.67 -12.38
CA LYS A 10 3.17 10.93 -12.86
C LYS A 10 4.39 11.14 -11.94
N GLU A 11 4.66 12.39 -11.58
CA GLU A 11 5.77 12.74 -10.68
C GLU A 11 5.66 12.04 -9.33
N HIS A 12 4.47 11.98 -8.75
CA HIS A 12 4.23 11.32 -7.47
C HIS A 12 4.44 9.80 -7.57
N ALA A 13 3.91 9.17 -8.63
CA ALA A 13 4.12 7.75 -8.89
C ALA A 13 5.60 7.40 -9.11
N GLU A 14 6.34 8.25 -9.83
CA GLU A 14 7.79 8.09 -10.04
C GLU A 14 8.57 8.18 -8.73
N LYS A 15 8.19 9.08 -7.82
CA LYS A 15 8.77 9.15 -6.47
C LYS A 15 8.46 7.90 -5.64
N HIS A 16 7.24 7.42 -5.69
CA HIS A 16 6.83 6.21 -4.96
C HIS A 16 7.61 4.97 -5.42
N TYR A 17 7.84 4.83 -6.72
CA TYR A 17 8.57 3.72 -7.33
C TYR A 17 10.03 4.05 -7.67
N ALA A 18 10.63 5.04 -7.02
CA ALA A 18 11.99 5.52 -7.35
C ALA A 18 13.03 4.39 -7.38
N ASP A 19 12.93 3.42 -6.47
CA ASP A 19 13.83 2.26 -6.40
C ASP A 19 13.72 1.32 -7.61
N LEU A 20 12.65 1.42 -8.38
CA LEU A 20 12.40 0.63 -9.58
C LEU A 20 12.66 1.39 -10.89
N SER A 21 13.19 2.60 -10.81
CA SER A 21 13.35 3.50 -11.97
C SER A 21 14.20 2.92 -13.11
N SER A 22 15.14 2.03 -12.80
CA SER A 22 15.98 1.35 -13.79
C SER A 22 15.35 0.09 -14.41
N LYS A 23 14.19 -0.33 -13.92
CA LYS A 23 13.54 -1.55 -14.39
C LYS A 23 12.76 -1.31 -15.69
N PRO A 24 12.76 -2.28 -16.63
CA PRO A 24 12.07 -2.10 -17.92
C PRO A 24 10.55 -1.92 -17.79
N PHE A 25 9.94 -2.40 -16.71
CA PHE A 25 8.50 -2.27 -16.44
C PHE A 25 8.11 -0.96 -15.74
N PHE A 26 9.07 -0.09 -15.38
CA PHE A 26 8.82 1.12 -14.59
C PHE A 26 7.79 2.05 -15.22
N ALA A 27 7.94 2.37 -16.51
CA ALA A 27 7.02 3.26 -17.21
C ALA A 27 5.58 2.71 -17.24
N GLY A 28 5.42 1.41 -17.46
CA GLY A 28 4.12 0.74 -17.43
C GLY A 28 3.48 0.74 -16.04
N LEU A 29 4.28 0.54 -15.00
CA LEU A 29 3.84 0.57 -13.60
C LEU A 29 3.35 1.98 -13.22
N VAL A 30 4.11 3.01 -13.57
CA VAL A 30 3.73 4.42 -13.35
C VAL A 30 2.43 4.76 -14.10
N ALA A 31 2.32 4.36 -15.36
CA ALA A 31 1.11 4.58 -16.15
C ALA A 31 -0.11 3.88 -15.54
N TYR A 32 0.05 2.66 -15.05
CA TYR A 32 -1.01 1.94 -14.35
C TYR A 32 -1.46 2.65 -13.07
N MET A 33 -0.52 3.07 -12.24
CA MET A 33 -0.80 3.83 -11.01
C MET A 33 -1.59 5.12 -11.30
N CYS A 34 -1.31 5.79 -12.41
CA CYS A 34 -1.96 7.03 -12.82
C CYS A 34 -3.26 6.84 -13.62
N SER A 35 -3.67 5.60 -13.91
CA SER A 35 -4.81 5.31 -14.79
C SER A 35 -6.18 5.59 -14.19
N GLY A 36 -6.27 5.78 -12.89
CA GLY A 36 -7.52 6.06 -12.19
C GLY A 36 -7.27 6.51 -10.75
N PRO A 37 -8.33 6.84 -10.01
CA PRO A 37 -8.19 7.22 -8.62
C PRO A 37 -7.71 6.03 -7.77
N VAL A 38 -6.87 6.33 -6.78
CA VAL A 38 -6.41 5.37 -5.78
C VAL A 38 -6.90 5.76 -4.39
N VAL A 39 -7.18 4.78 -3.55
CA VAL A 39 -7.49 4.99 -2.14
C VAL A 39 -6.24 4.69 -1.33
N CYS A 40 -5.76 5.68 -0.60
CA CYS A 40 -4.59 5.58 0.27
C CYS A 40 -5.06 5.46 1.72
N MET A 41 -4.43 4.58 2.49
CA MET A 41 -4.78 4.35 3.89
C MET A 41 -3.53 4.22 4.75
N VAL A 42 -3.63 4.66 6.00
CA VAL A 42 -2.63 4.40 7.05
C VAL A 42 -3.30 3.63 8.17
N TRP A 43 -2.72 2.48 8.50
CA TRP A 43 -3.19 1.58 9.53
C TRP A 43 -2.20 1.47 10.68
N GLU A 44 -2.69 1.45 11.89
CA GLU A 44 -1.91 1.25 13.11
C GLU A 44 -2.37 -0.02 13.83
N GLY A 45 -1.44 -0.77 14.38
CA GLY A 45 -1.74 -1.97 15.16
C GLY A 45 -0.50 -2.83 15.37
N LYS A 46 -0.60 -3.81 16.26
CA LYS A 46 0.46 -4.76 16.54
C LYS A 46 0.76 -5.60 15.29
N ASP A 47 2.03 -5.64 14.87
CA ASP A 47 2.46 -6.36 13.66
C ASP A 47 1.71 -5.95 12.38
N VAL A 48 1.21 -4.72 12.30
CA VAL A 48 0.33 -4.26 11.22
C VAL A 48 0.93 -4.43 9.82
N VAL A 49 2.23 -4.18 9.64
CA VAL A 49 2.89 -4.35 8.34
C VAL A 49 2.86 -5.81 7.90
N LYS A 50 3.30 -6.70 8.76
CA LYS A 50 3.32 -8.15 8.50
C LYS A 50 1.92 -8.72 8.25
N THR A 51 0.97 -8.33 9.09
CA THR A 51 -0.43 -8.76 8.97
C THR A 51 -1.08 -8.20 7.71
N GLY A 52 -0.86 -6.93 7.42
CA GLY A 52 -1.33 -6.29 6.18
C GLY A 52 -0.79 -7.01 4.93
N ARG A 53 0.49 -7.35 4.93
CA ARG A 53 1.12 -8.09 3.82
C ARG A 53 0.52 -9.48 3.62
N LYS A 54 0.14 -10.18 4.69
CA LYS A 54 -0.59 -11.46 4.60
C LYS A 54 -1.98 -11.31 4.00
N ILE A 55 -2.71 -10.27 4.40
CA ILE A 55 -4.04 -9.96 3.87
C ILE A 55 -3.96 -9.63 2.37
N ILE A 56 -2.94 -8.88 1.97
CA ILE A 56 -2.71 -8.50 0.56
C ILE A 56 -2.34 -9.71 -0.30
N GLY A 57 -1.48 -10.58 0.18
CA GLY A 57 -0.96 -11.71 -0.58
C GLY A 57 0.43 -11.46 -1.19
N ALA A 58 0.93 -12.44 -1.92
CA ALA A 58 2.23 -12.36 -2.60
C ALA A 58 2.22 -11.31 -3.72
N THR A 59 3.41 -10.84 -4.11
CA THR A 59 3.55 -9.90 -5.24
C THR A 59 3.01 -10.48 -6.54
N ASN A 60 3.25 -11.78 -6.78
CA ASN A 60 2.63 -12.51 -7.89
C ASN A 60 1.26 -13.03 -7.43
N PRO A 61 0.15 -12.56 -8.05
CA PRO A 61 -1.19 -13.03 -7.70
C PRO A 61 -1.38 -14.55 -7.77
N LEU A 62 -0.77 -15.21 -8.74
CA LEU A 62 -0.88 -16.67 -8.89
C LEU A 62 -0.16 -17.45 -7.78
N ALA A 63 0.75 -16.82 -7.06
CA ALA A 63 1.40 -17.36 -5.87
C ALA A 63 0.73 -16.92 -4.56
N SER A 64 -0.36 -16.16 -4.65
CA SER A 64 -1.12 -15.67 -3.50
C SER A 64 -2.17 -16.68 -3.09
N GLU A 65 -2.30 -16.88 -1.77
CA GLU A 65 -3.31 -17.80 -1.23
C GLU A 65 -4.73 -17.28 -1.51
N PRO A 66 -5.69 -18.20 -1.77
CA PRO A 66 -7.11 -17.85 -1.76
C PRO A 66 -7.51 -17.21 -0.42
N GLY A 67 -8.33 -16.16 -0.48
CA GLY A 67 -8.70 -15.36 0.69
C GLY A 67 -7.80 -14.15 0.92
N SER A 68 -6.62 -14.08 0.28
CA SER A 68 -5.85 -12.85 0.19
C SER A 68 -6.43 -11.94 -0.92
N LEU A 69 -6.18 -10.64 -0.84
CA LEU A 69 -6.70 -9.70 -1.83
C LEU A 69 -6.21 -10.03 -3.24
N ARG A 70 -4.93 -10.26 -3.42
CA ARG A 70 -4.37 -10.60 -4.74
C ARG A 70 -4.79 -11.99 -5.19
N GLY A 71 -4.91 -12.95 -4.28
CA GLY A 71 -5.38 -14.31 -4.61
C GLY A 71 -6.81 -14.33 -5.11
N ASP A 72 -7.66 -13.47 -4.57
CA ASP A 72 -9.09 -13.41 -4.92
C ASP A 72 -9.39 -12.51 -6.13
N PHE A 73 -8.64 -11.40 -6.30
CA PHE A 73 -9.00 -10.34 -7.24
C PHE A 73 -7.99 -10.09 -8.36
N CYS A 74 -6.87 -10.79 -8.39
CA CYS A 74 -5.80 -10.54 -9.36
C CYS A 74 -5.34 -11.81 -10.06
N ILE A 75 -4.77 -11.63 -11.26
CA ILE A 75 -4.20 -12.71 -12.07
C ILE A 75 -2.76 -12.34 -12.50
N GLU A 76 -2.56 -11.10 -12.94
CA GLU A 76 -1.32 -10.62 -13.51
C GLU A 76 -0.51 -9.77 -12.51
N VAL A 77 0.82 -9.97 -12.47
CA VAL A 77 1.72 -9.20 -11.61
C VAL A 77 1.61 -7.68 -11.87
N GLY A 78 1.54 -7.29 -13.14
CA GLY A 78 1.42 -5.89 -13.54
C GLY A 78 0.03 -5.29 -13.31
N ARG A 79 -0.92 -6.05 -12.77
CA ARG A 79 -2.30 -5.65 -12.46
C ARG A 79 -2.72 -6.21 -11.11
N ASN A 80 -1.89 -5.99 -10.09
CA ASN A 80 -2.07 -6.60 -8.78
C ASN A 80 -2.79 -5.70 -7.75
N VAL A 81 -3.48 -4.69 -8.20
CA VAL A 81 -4.51 -3.79 -7.63
C VAL A 81 -4.19 -3.10 -6.30
N ILE A 82 -3.26 -3.58 -5.52
CA ILE A 82 -2.98 -3.08 -4.18
C ILE A 82 -1.47 -3.06 -3.89
N HIS A 83 -1.03 -2.05 -3.15
CA HIS A 83 0.30 -1.95 -2.58
C HIS A 83 0.22 -1.98 -1.05
N GLY A 84 1.20 -2.56 -0.41
CA GLY A 84 1.42 -2.45 1.02
C GLY A 84 2.90 -2.35 1.30
N SER A 85 3.27 -1.44 2.19
CA SER A 85 4.66 -1.29 2.64
C SER A 85 5.21 -2.62 3.16
N ASP A 86 6.46 -2.92 2.85
CA ASP A 86 7.10 -4.21 3.18
C ASP A 86 7.82 -4.23 4.54
N ALA A 87 8.04 -3.05 5.13
CA ALA A 87 8.67 -2.88 6.43
C ALA A 87 8.17 -1.61 7.11
N VAL A 88 8.43 -1.46 8.40
CA VAL A 88 8.06 -0.25 9.16
C VAL A 88 8.75 0.99 8.59
N GLU A 89 10.02 0.90 8.24
CA GLU A 89 10.78 2.00 7.64
C GLU A 89 10.19 2.40 6.27
N SER A 90 9.83 1.43 5.45
CA SER A 90 9.13 1.68 4.17
C SER A 90 7.79 2.35 4.40
N ALA A 91 7.02 1.90 5.40
CA ALA A 91 5.74 2.50 5.77
C ALA A 91 5.91 3.96 6.18
N GLN A 92 6.90 4.27 7.02
CA GLN A 92 7.18 5.65 7.45
C GLN A 92 7.56 6.55 6.27
N HIS A 93 8.39 6.07 5.36
CA HIS A 93 8.76 6.79 4.14
C HIS A 93 7.53 7.05 3.25
N GLU A 94 6.73 6.03 3.01
CA GLU A 94 5.53 6.11 2.16
C GLU A 94 4.44 6.99 2.79
N ILE A 95 4.26 6.95 4.12
CA ILE A 95 3.36 7.86 4.83
C ILE A 95 3.79 9.31 4.61
N GLY A 96 5.09 9.62 4.73
CA GLY A 96 5.61 10.96 4.45
C GLY A 96 5.35 11.43 3.02
N LEU A 97 5.40 10.52 2.05
CA LEU A 97 5.16 10.82 0.64
C LEU A 97 3.66 11.00 0.33
N TRP A 98 2.79 10.13 0.88
CA TRP A 98 1.36 10.10 0.55
C TRP A 98 0.50 10.95 1.47
N PHE A 99 0.93 11.17 2.71
CA PHE A 99 0.22 11.94 3.73
C PHE A 99 1.12 13.04 4.33
N PRO A 100 1.61 14.00 3.51
CA PRO A 100 2.44 15.09 4.00
C PRO A 100 1.70 15.99 5.01
N GLU A 101 0.37 16.00 4.97
CA GLU A 101 -0.51 16.67 5.94
C GLU A 101 -0.53 16.00 7.32
N GLY A 102 0.02 14.79 7.43
CA GLY A 102 0.00 14.02 8.68
C GLY A 102 -1.18 13.06 8.78
N VAL A 103 -1.26 12.37 9.92
CA VAL A 103 -2.29 11.38 10.24
C VAL A 103 -3.14 11.85 11.41
N CYS A 104 -4.31 11.24 11.60
CA CYS A 104 -5.19 11.53 12.71
C CYS A 104 -4.65 10.88 14.00
N GLU A 105 -4.28 11.69 14.97
CA GLU A 105 -3.81 11.22 16.28
C GLU A 105 -4.99 11.08 17.24
N TYR A 106 -5.28 9.85 17.65
CA TYR A 106 -6.30 9.53 18.64
C TYR A 106 -6.01 8.17 19.30
N GLU A 107 -6.52 7.99 20.50
CA GLU A 107 -6.55 6.68 21.16
C GLU A 107 -7.87 5.96 20.80
N HIS A 108 -7.75 4.71 20.35
CA HIS A 108 -8.92 3.89 20.03
C HIS A 108 -9.74 3.61 21.31
N ALA A 109 -11.05 3.82 21.26
CA ALA A 109 -11.93 3.68 22.43
C ALA A 109 -11.85 2.30 23.12
N LEU A 110 -11.55 1.24 22.35
CA LEU A 110 -11.44 -0.13 22.85
C LEU A 110 -9.98 -0.58 23.09
N GLN A 111 -9.02 0.36 23.07
CA GLN A 111 -7.59 0.05 23.21
C GLN A 111 -7.30 -0.88 24.40
N LYS A 112 -7.88 -0.57 25.55
CA LYS A 112 -7.69 -1.33 26.81
C LYS A 112 -8.29 -2.75 26.79
N TRP A 113 -9.17 -3.02 25.83
CA TRP A 113 -9.80 -4.33 25.65
C TRP A 113 -9.11 -5.18 24.59
N ILE A 114 -8.32 -4.57 23.73
CA ILE A 114 -7.64 -5.21 22.59
C ILE A 114 -6.18 -5.51 22.94
N TYR A 115 -5.52 -4.59 23.63
CA TYR A 115 -4.10 -4.65 23.94
C TYR A 115 -3.85 -4.71 25.44
N GLU A 116 -2.84 -5.48 25.82
CA GLU A 116 -2.36 -5.57 27.21
C GLU A 116 -1.70 -4.27 27.67
#